data_946d2af678dc63885ca07ad20ac02d8f
#
_entry.id   946d2af678dc63885ca07ad20ac02d8f
#
_cell.length_a   1.000
_cell.length_b   1.000
_cell.length_c   1.000
_cell.angle_alpha   90.00
_cell.angle_beta   90.00
_cell.angle_gamma   90.00
#
_symmetry.space_group_name_H-M   'P 1'
#
loop_
_entity.id
_entity.type
_entity.pdbx_description
1 polymer ?
#
loop_
_entity_poly.entity_id
_entity_poly.type
_entity_poly.pdbx_seq_one_letter_code
_entity_poly.pdbx_strand_id
1 'polypeptide(L)'
;DAVLATFTITDERKKTWDFSTPYYTDYVSVLVEDSTGIKGLADLKDKVVGVSSGSTSARALVKAMIDEGVLDGANFDADTFNADTWKDGISFRQYDDYPAISTALSAGEVQGFCVDKSILAIYKTEGRSYIDAEFSPQEYGVATKKGSDFSTLCDDLVKGWLADGTIEQLIKDNGLD
;
A
#
# COMPACT_ATOMS: atom_id res chain seq x y z
N ASP A 1 -18.79 -7.10 -11.69
CA ASP A 1 -18.18 -7.13 -13.02
C ASP A 1 -16.98 -6.18 -13.16
N ALA A 2 -16.82 -5.20 -12.25
CA ALA A 2 -15.63 -4.36 -12.13
C ALA A 2 -15.27 -4.13 -10.67
N VAL A 3 -13.98 -3.88 -10.41
CA VAL A 3 -13.45 -3.44 -9.12
C VAL A 3 -12.89 -2.04 -9.31
N LEU A 4 -13.49 -1.06 -8.63
CA LEU A 4 -13.05 0.32 -8.54
C LEU A 4 -12.73 0.60 -7.06
N ALA A 5 -11.47 0.45 -6.70
CA ALA A 5 -10.98 0.56 -5.33
C ALA A 5 -9.47 0.85 -5.35
N THR A 6 -8.81 0.82 -4.19
CA THR A 6 -7.35 0.87 -4.07
C THR A 6 -6.71 -0.45 -4.52
N PHE A 7 -7.00 -0.85 -5.76
CA PHE A 7 -6.52 -2.11 -6.33
C PHE A 7 -5.36 -1.84 -7.28
N THR A 8 -4.16 -2.05 -6.76
CA THR A 8 -2.91 -1.76 -7.48
C THR A 8 -2.77 -2.59 -8.74
N ILE A 9 -2.42 -1.93 -9.83
CA ILE A 9 -2.04 -2.55 -11.10
C ILE A 9 -0.69 -3.24 -10.91
N THR A 10 -0.64 -4.55 -11.09
CA THR A 10 0.61 -5.32 -11.09
C THR A 10 0.64 -6.28 -12.29
N ASP A 11 1.85 -6.67 -12.73
CA ASP A 11 1.99 -7.61 -13.85
C ASP A 11 1.38 -8.98 -13.52
N GLU A 12 1.44 -9.40 -12.26
CA GLU A 12 0.78 -10.63 -11.83
C GLU A 12 -0.75 -10.52 -11.95
N ARG A 13 -1.34 -9.43 -11.48
CA ARG A 13 -2.78 -9.19 -11.58
C ARG A 13 -3.26 -9.04 -13.02
N LYS A 14 -2.43 -8.45 -13.91
CA LYS A 14 -2.72 -8.34 -15.36
C LYS A 14 -2.85 -9.69 -16.06
N LYS A 15 -2.33 -10.79 -15.51
CA LYS A 15 -2.54 -12.13 -16.05
C LYS A 15 -4.00 -12.58 -15.95
N THR A 16 -4.71 -12.14 -14.92
CA THR A 16 -6.08 -12.56 -14.59
C THR A 16 -7.12 -11.50 -14.94
N TRP A 17 -6.77 -10.21 -14.83
CA TRP A 17 -7.66 -9.08 -14.99
C TRP A 17 -7.21 -8.13 -16.09
N ASP A 18 -8.15 -7.44 -16.73
CA ASP A 18 -7.84 -6.24 -17.49
C ASP A 18 -7.93 -5.03 -16.55
N PHE A 19 -7.09 -4.03 -16.80
CA PHE A 19 -7.08 -2.77 -16.04
C PHE A 19 -7.30 -1.60 -16.99
N SER A 20 -7.99 -0.58 -16.50
CA SER A 20 -8.02 0.72 -17.16
C SER A 20 -6.66 1.42 -17.11
N THR A 21 -6.53 2.51 -17.82
CA THR A 21 -5.50 3.53 -17.57
C THR A 21 -5.50 3.86 -16.07
N PRO A 22 -4.32 4.04 -15.43
CA PRO A 22 -4.24 4.46 -14.03
C PRO A 22 -4.96 5.79 -13.82
N TYR A 23 -5.79 5.86 -12.77
CA TYR A 23 -6.51 7.10 -12.41
C TYR A 23 -5.93 7.80 -11.19
N TYR A 24 -5.11 7.13 -10.39
CA TYR A 24 -4.46 7.68 -9.21
C TYR A 24 -3.15 6.92 -8.94
N THR A 25 -2.14 7.63 -8.48
CA THR A 25 -0.90 7.05 -7.97
C THR A 25 -0.77 7.38 -6.50
N ASP A 26 -0.77 6.37 -5.66
CA ASP A 26 -0.52 6.46 -4.23
C ASP A 26 0.88 5.95 -3.90
N TYR A 27 1.31 6.07 -2.66
CA TYR A 27 2.56 5.55 -2.15
C TYR A 27 2.31 4.72 -0.90
N VAL A 28 3.11 3.68 -0.68
CA VAL A 28 3.11 2.95 0.59
C VAL A 28 3.85 3.78 1.63
N SER A 29 3.33 3.80 2.85
CA SER A 29 3.98 4.39 4.02
C SER A 29 3.69 3.55 5.26
N VAL A 30 4.15 3.99 6.43
CA VAL A 30 3.89 3.34 7.71
C VAL A 30 3.36 4.37 8.70
N LEU A 31 2.22 4.05 9.32
CA LEU A 31 1.65 4.79 10.43
C LEU A 31 2.14 4.18 11.74
N VAL A 32 2.57 5.03 12.67
CA VAL A 32 3.12 4.63 13.97
C VAL A 32 2.49 5.44 15.11
N GLU A 33 2.49 4.90 16.32
CA GLU A 33 2.16 5.69 17.52
C GLU A 33 3.34 6.60 17.86
N ASP A 34 3.09 7.88 18.10
CA ASP A 34 4.11 8.90 18.43
C ASP A 34 4.93 8.52 19.67
N SER A 35 4.31 7.82 20.61
CA SER A 35 4.94 7.32 21.83
C SER A 35 6.08 6.32 21.58
N THR A 36 6.15 5.70 20.38
CA THR A 36 7.21 4.75 20.03
C THR A 36 8.52 5.43 19.67
N GLY A 37 8.48 6.70 19.28
CA GLY A 37 9.63 7.45 18.78
C GLY A 37 10.15 7.01 17.41
N ILE A 38 9.45 6.12 16.71
CA ILE A 38 9.79 5.67 15.35
C ILE A 38 9.53 6.83 14.39
N LYS A 39 10.52 7.17 13.56
CA LYS A 39 10.44 8.28 12.61
C LYS A 39 10.75 7.89 11.18
N GLY A 40 11.54 6.85 10.96
CA GLY A 40 12.00 6.46 9.64
C GLY A 40 12.17 4.95 9.49
N LEU A 41 12.57 4.53 8.29
CA LEU A 41 12.76 3.11 7.96
C LEU A 41 13.77 2.42 8.88
N ALA A 42 14.82 3.12 9.29
CA ALA A 42 15.86 2.56 10.17
C ALA A 42 15.32 2.16 11.55
N ASP A 43 14.33 2.91 12.05
CA ASP A 43 13.73 2.66 13.38
C ASP A 43 12.79 1.45 13.38
N LEU A 44 12.38 0.98 12.18
CA LEU A 44 11.55 -0.22 12.01
C LEU A 44 12.36 -1.52 12.07
N LYS A 45 13.70 -1.43 12.11
CA LYS A 45 14.53 -2.63 12.27
C LYS A 45 14.17 -3.38 13.54
N ASP A 46 14.04 -4.70 13.42
CA ASP A 46 13.65 -5.63 14.50
C ASP A 46 12.25 -5.38 15.11
N LYS A 47 11.41 -4.63 14.41
CA LYS A 47 10.01 -4.40 14.80
C LYS A 47 9.06 -5.38 14.12
N VAL A 48 7.83 -5.43 14.66
CA VAL A 48 6.70 -6.14 14.07
C VAL A 48 5.78 -5.12 13.41
N VAL A 49 5.48 -5.30 12.12
CA VAL A 49 4.62 -4.40 11.35
C VAL A 49 3.35 -5.12 10.92
N GLY A 50 2.21 -4.48 11.16
CA GLY A 50 0.90 -4.95 10.70
C GLY A 50 0.68 -4.62 9.23
N VAL A 51 0.20 -5.61 8.46
CA VAL A 51 -0.13 -5.48 7.04
C VAL A 51 -1.43 -6.22 6.74
N SER A 52 -2.11 -5.86 5.65
CA SER A 52 -3.27 -6.63 5.18
C SER A 52 -2.84 -7.91 4.48
N SER A 53 -3.59 -9.00 4.73
CA SER A 53 -3.36 -10.31 4.11
C SER A 53 -3.42 -10.21 2.59
N GLY A 54 -2.43 -10.79 1.92
CA GLY A 54 -2.33 -10.79 0.45
C GLY A 54 -2.02 -9.43 -0.19
N SER A 55 -1.67 -8.40 0.60
CA SER A 55 -1.25 -7.09 0.08
C SER A 55 0.21 -7.11 -0.40
N THR A 56 0.59 -6.08 -1.15
CA THR A 56 1.98 -5.85 -1.59
C THR A 56 2.83 -5.12 -0.55
N SER A 57 2.22 -4.63 0.54
CA SER A 57 2.82 -3.67 1.47
C SER A 57 4.05 -4.20 2.21
N ALA A 58 4.00 -5.45 2.69
CA ALA A 58 5.14 -6.06 3.39
C ALA A 58 6.37 -6.16 2.50
N ARG A 59 6.19 -6.66 1.26
CA ARG A 59 7.26 -6.76 0.27
C ARG A 59 7.82 -5.39 -0.11
N ALA A 60 6.95 -4.40 -0.27
CA ALA A 60 7.33 -3.03 -0.59
C ALA A 60 8.18 -2.41 0.53
N LEU A 61 7.80 -2.62 1.79
CA LEU A 61 8.55 -2.13 2.95
C LEU A 61 9.93 -2.77 3.05
N VAL A 62 10.03 -4.09 2.91
CA VAL A 62 11.34 -4.78 2.93
C VAL A 62 12.23 -4.25 1.82
N LYS A 63 11.69 -4.12 0.59
CA LYS A 63 12.45 -3.56 -0.52
C LYS A 63 12.94 -2.14 -0.24
N ALA A 64 12.09 -1.27 0.28
CA ALA A 64 12.47 0.10 0.64
C ALA A 64 13.58 0.13 1.71
N MET A 65 13.51 -0.74 2.73
CA MET A 65 14.54 -0.85 3.76
C MET A 65 15.88 -1.37 3.20
N ILE A 66 15.84 -2.24 2.19
CA ILE A 66 17.04 -2.71 1.49
C ILE A 66 17.64 -1.59 0.63
N ASP A 67 16.81 -0.90 -0.14
CA ASP A 67 17.24 0.20 -1.02
C ASP A 67 17.90 1.34 -0.22
N GLU A 68 17.43 1.60 1.01
CA GLU A 68 18.02 2.55 1.97
C GLU A 68 19.20 1.98 2.78
N GLY A 69 19.59 0.73 2.54
CA GLY A 69 20.71 0.10 3.23
C GLY A 69 20.46 -0.25 4.70
N VAL A 70 19.20 -0.26 5.14
CA VAL A 70 18.79 -0.64 6.51
C VAL A 70 18.86 -2.17 6.69
N LEU A 71 18.46 -2.91 5.66
CA LEU A 71 18.52 -4.38 5.64
C LEU A 71 19.50 -4.88 4.60
N ASP A 72 20.08 -6.04 4.87
CA ASP A 72 20.82 -6.80 3.87
C ASP A 72 19.82 -7.52 2.94
N GLY A 73 19.90 -7.27 1.64
CA GLY A 73 19.04 -7.88 0.65
C GLY A 73 19.37 -9.31 0.24
N ALA A 74 20.34 -9.96 0.87
CA ALA A 74 20.87 -11.26 0.42
C ALA A 74 19.80 -12.38 0.33
N ASN A 75 18.79 -12.35 1.19
CA ASN A 75 17.72 -13.33 1.25
C ASN A 75 16.40 -12.82 0.62
N PHE A 76 16.40 -11.61 0.05
CA PHE A 76 15.19 -11.03 -0.54
C PHE A 76 15.02 -11.44 -2.00
N ASP A 77 13.91 -12.08 -2.29
CA ASP A 77 13.44 -12.37 -3.64
C ASP A 77 11.97 -11.93 -3.73
N ALA A 78 11.69 -10.98 -4.61
CA ALA A 78 10.36 -10.40 -4.76
C ALA A 78 9.29 -11.40 -5.22
N ASP A 79 9.67 -12.43 -5.98
CA ASP A 79 8.75 -13.42 -6.55
C ASP A 79 8.36 -14.50 -5.52
N THR A 80 9.24 -14.77 -4.57
CA THR A 80 9.04 -15.81 -3.53
C THR A 80 8.82 -15.22 -2.13
N PHE A 81 8.79 -13.89 -2.01
CA PHE A 81 8.60 -13.21 -0.73
C PHE A 81 7.30 -13.65 -0.05
N ASN A 82 7.41 -13.99 1.24
CA ASN A 82 6.27 -14.34 2.07
C ASN A 82 6.36 -13.61 3.42
N ALA A 83 5.37 -12.77 3.71
CA ALA A 83 5.32 -11.95 4.91
C ALA A 83 5.27 -12.76 6.21
N ASP A 84 4.65 -13.95 6.22
CA ASP A 84 4.54 -14.79 7.42
C ASP A 84 5.89 -15.40 7.85
N THR A 85 6.72 -15.71 6.85
CA THR A 85 7.99 -16.39 7.08
C THR A 85 9.19 -15.44 7.12
N TRP A 86 9.02 -14.19 6.64
CA TRP A 86 10.09 -13.21 6.65
C TRP A 86 10.45 -12.78 8.08
N LYS A 87 11.73 -12.86 8.44
CA LYS A 87 12.25 -12.52 9.79
C LYS A 87 13.57 -11.74 9.76
N ASP A 88 14.09 -11.44 8.57
CA ASP A 88 15.39 -10.77 8.43
C ASP A 88 15.26 -9.28 8.74
N GLY A 89 15.57 -8.91 9.98
CA GLY A 89 15.62 -7.53 10.48
C GLY A 89 14.28 -6.80 10.57
N ILE A 90 13.17 -7.44 10.23
CA ILE A 90 11.79 -6.99 10.43
C ILE A 90 10.86 -8.19 10.34
N SER A 91 9.72 -8.15 10.99
CA SER A 91 8.70 -9.19 10.86
C SER A 91 7.32 -8.60 10.68
N PHE A 92 6.42 -9.42 10.16
CA PHE A 92 5.06 -8.98 9.84
C PHE A 92 4.02 -9.79 10.58
N ARG A 93 2.87 -9.13 10.86
CA ARG A 93 1.65 -9.78 11.27
C ARG A 93 0.56 -9.39 10.26
N GLN A 94 -0.07 -10.40 9.67
CA GLN A 94 -1.11 -10.21 8.68
C GLN A 94 -2.48 -10.16 9.34
N TYR A 95 -3.37 -9.30 8.81
CA TYR A 95 -4.75 -9.11 9.28
C TYR A 95 -5.69 -9.10 8.08
N ASP A 96 -6.93 -9.49 8.30
CA ASP A 96 -7.92 -9.56 7.23
C ASP A 96 -8.51 -8.20 6.86
N ASP A 97 -8.45 -7.23 7.80
CA ASP A 97 -8.95 -5.87 7.58
C ASP A 97 -8.08 -4.80 8.26
N TYR A 98 -8.21 -3.58 7.80
CA TYR A 98 -7.45 -2.43 8.30
C TYR A 98 -7.84 -2.00 9.72
N PRO A 99 -9.13 -2.04 10.15
CA PRO A 99 -9.50 -1.77 11.54
C PRO A 99 -8.79 -2.66 12.55
N ALA A 100 -8.59 -3.95 12.22
CA ALA A 100 -7.85 -4.88 13.08
C ALA A 100 -6.38 -4.47 13.22
N ILE A 101 -5.73 -4.02 12.13
CA ILE A 101 -4.35 -3.52 12.18
C ILE A 101 -4.27 -2.26 13.05
N SER A 102 -5.22 -1.33 12.88
CA SER A 102 -5.29 -0.10 13.67
C SER A 102 -5.46 -0.39 15.16
N THR A 103 -6.28 -1.39 15.52
CA THR A 103 -6.46 -1.84 16.90
C THR A 103 -5.18 -2.46 17.46
N ALA A 104 -4.52 -3.32 16.70
CA ALA A 104 -3.25 -3.94 17.09
C ALA A 104 -2.13 -2.90 17.28
N LEU A 105 -2.11 -1.84 16.47
CA LEU A 105 -1.20 -0.71 16.62
C LEU A 105 -1.43 0.02 17.95
N SER A 106 -2.69 0.37 18.27
CA SER A 106 -3.03 0.98 19.57
C SER A 106 -2.71 0.08 20.76
N ALA A 107 -2.83 -1.22 20.62
CA ALA A 107 -2.52 -2.20 21.66
C ALA A 107 -1.00 -2.44 21.81
N GLY A 108 -0.17 -1.91 20.91
CA GLY A 108 1.27 -2.16 20.89
C GLY A 108 1.66 -3.57 20.43
N GLU A 109 0.72 -4.32 19.86
CA GLU A 109 1.00 -5.65 19.30
C GLU A 109 1.83 -5.60 18.03
N VAL A 110 1.70 -4.50 17.28
CA VAL A 110 2.56 -4.12 16.17
C VAL A 110 3.07 -2.70 16.40
N GLN A 111 4.26 -2.36 15.88
CA GLN A 111 4.87 -1.05 16.04
C GLN A 111 4.67 -0.15 14.81
N GLY A 112 4.15 -0.70 13.74
CA GLY A 112 3.79 0.04 12.54
C GLY A 112 2.60 -0.58 11.84
N PHE A 113 1.84 0.25 11.13
CA PHE A 113 0.77 -0.14 10.23
C PHE A 113 1.18 0.28 8.82
N CYS A 114 1.52 -0.68 7.97
CA CYS A 114 2.04 -0.43 6.63
C CYS A 114 0.98 -0.74 5.57
N VAL A 115 0.61 0.28 4.82
CA VAL A 115 -0.29 0.20 3.65
C VAL A 115 -0.19 1.50 2.84
N ASP A 116 -0.98 1.63 1.79
CA ASP A 116 -1.06 2.81 0.95
C ASP A 116 -1.48 4.04 1.77
N LYS A 117 -0.84 5.17 1.54
CA LYS A 117 -0.97 6.37 2.38
C LYS A 117 -2.39 6.94 2.41
N SER A 118 -3.12 6.86 1.29
CA SER A 118 -4.53 7.27 1.23
C SER A 118 -5.42 6.47 2.19
N ILE A 119 -5.11 5.18 2.39
CA ILE A 119 -5.80 4.31 3.35
C ILE A 119 -5.40 4.70 4.77
N LEU A 120 -4.10 4.90 5.02
CA LEU A 120 -3.59 5.30 6.34
C LEU A 120 -4.20 6.64 6.82
N ALA A 121 -4.55 7.54 5.90
CA ALA A 121 -5.14 8.83 6.24
C ALA A 121 -6.40 8.72 7.11
N ILE A 122 -7.20 7.65 6.91
CA ILE A 122 -8.41 7.38 7.71
C ILE A 122 -8.05 7.00 9.16
N TYR A 123 -6.87 6.41 9.38
CA TYR A 123 -6.40 5.91 10.68
C TYR A 123 -5.42 6.86 11.38
N LYS A 124 -5.03 7.94 10.70
CA LYS A 124 -4.16 8.98 11.27
C LYS A 124 -4.97 9.87 12.20
N THR A 125 -4.98 9.51 13.47
CA THR A 125 -5.59 10.26 14.56
C THR A 125 -4.54 11.01 15.37
N GLU A 126 -4.97 11.81 16.36
CA GLU A 126 -4.05 12.42 17.34
C GLU A 126 -3.20 11.34 18.02
N GLY A 127 -1.91 11.59 18.17
CA GLY A 127 -0.95 10.64 18.73
C GLY A 127 -0.35 9.64 17.73
N ARG A 128 -0.66 9.78 16.43
CA ARG A 128 -0.10 8.97 15.36
C ARG A 128 0.53 9.82 14.26
N SER A 129 1.66 9.36 13.76
CA SER A 129 2.38 10.00 12.67
C SER A 129 2.77 9.00 11.59
N TYR A 130 2.93 9.49 10.36
CA TYR A 130 3.63 8.73 9.33
C TYR A 130 5.13 8.74 9.63
N ILE A 131 5.82 7.67 9.24
CA ILE A 131 7.28 7.74 9.16
C ILE A 131 7.69 8.70 8.04
N ASP A 132 8.91 9.22 8.11
CA ASP A 132 9.49 10.10 7.09
C ASP A 132 9.99 9.30 5.88
N ALA A 133 9.07 8.53 5.27
CA ALA A 133 9.32 7.75 4.07
C ALA A 133 8.02 7.44 3.32
N GLU A 134 8.07 7.63 2.02
CA GLU A 134 7.06 7.20 1.05
C GLU A 134 7.77 6.37 -0.02
N PHE A 135 7.25 5.18 -0.31
CA PHE A 135 7.93 4.25 -1.20
C PHE A 135 6.93 3.44 -2.04
N SER A 136 7.43 2.73 -3.03
CA SER A 136 6.64 1.83 -3.87
C SER A 136 5.37 2.49 -4.42
N PRO A 137 5.46 3.36 -5.43
CA PRO A 137 4.27 3.98 -6.04
C PRO A 137 3.26 2.92 -6.45
N GLN A 138 2.00 3.15 -6.11
CA GLN A 138 0.88 2.26 -6.33
C GLN A 138 -0.06 2.89 -7.35
N GLU A 139 -0.06 2.42 -8.58
CA GLU A 139 -0.98 2.88 -9.60
C GLU A 139 -2.32 2.13 -9.47
N TYR A 140 -3.42 2.85 -9.31
CA TYR A 140 -4.76 2.28 -9.23
C TYR A 140 -5.48 2.38 -10.57
N GLY A 141 -6.07 1.27 -10.99
CA GLY A 141 -6.92 1.20 -12.18
C GLY A 141 -8.21 0.42 -11.90
N VAL A 142 -9.19 0.63 -12.73
CA VAL A 142 -10.42 -0.18 -12.70
C VAL A 142 -10.10 -1.58 -13.23
N ALA A 143 -10.26 -2.59 -12.38
CA ALA A 143 -10.07 -3.98 -12.78
C ALA A 143 -11.39 -4.58 -13.28
N THR A 144 -11.33 -5.27 -14.40
CA THR A 144 -12.46 -5.95 -15.04
C THR A 144 -12.11 -7.37 -15.42
N LYS A 145 -13.11 -8.19 -15.74
CA LYS A 145 -12.88 -9.54 -16.23
C LYS A 145 -12.06 -9.50 -17.52
N LYS A 146 -11.02 -10.31 -17.58
CA LYS A 146 -10.11 -10.45 -18.72
C LYS A 146 -10.88 -10.68 -20.03
N GLY A 147 -10.60 -9.86 -21.05
CA GLY A 147 -11.19 -9.95 -22.38
C GLY A 147 -12.67 -9.53 -22.45
N SER A 148 -13.17 -8.79 -21.48
CA SER A 148 -14.54 -8.25 -21.47
C SER A 148 -14.63 -6.95 -22.28
N ASP A 149 -15.71 -6.79 -23.06
CA ASP A 149 -16.02 -5.49 -23.71
C ASP A 149 -16.18 -4.36 -22.68
N PHE A 150 -16.54 -4.69 -21.44
CA PHE A 150 -16.65 -3.76 -20.34
C PHE A 150 -15.29 -3.14 -19.96
N SER A 151 -14.19 -3.82 -20.24
CA SER A 151 -12.83 -3.32 -20.01
C SER A 151 -12.55 -2.07 -20.84
N THR A 152 -12.94 -2.08 -22.11
CA THR A 152 -12.79 -0.94 -23.03
C THR A 152 -13.64 0.24 -22.56
N LEU A 153 -14.89 -0.01 -22.16
CA LEU A 153 -15.77 1.04 -21.64
C LEU A 153 -15.19 1.71 -20.39
N CYS A 154 -14.69 0.92 -19.43
CA CYS A 154 -14.08 1.46 -18.22
C CYS A 154 -12.82 2.28 -18.52
N ASP A 155 -11.99 1.83 -19.44
CA ASP A 155 -10.78 2.54 -19.84
C ASP A 155 -11.10 3.87 -20.54
N ASP A 156 -12.08 3.89 -21.45
CA ASP A 156 -12.51 5.09 -22.14
C ASP A 156 -13.10 6.13 -21.17
N LEU A 157 -13.90 5.70 -20.19
CA LEU A 157 -14.45 6.56 -19.14
C LEU A 157 -13.34 7.17 -18.28
N VAL A 158 -12.38 6.38 -17.81
CA VAL A 158 -11.24 6.86 -17.00
C VAL A 158 -10.41 7.87 -17.80
N LYS A 159 -10.10 7.60 -19.07
CA LYS A 159 -9.41 8.54 -19.95
C LYS A 159 -10.17 9.86 -20.13
N GLY A 160 -11.50 9.78 -20.27
CA GLY A 160 -12.36 10.96 -20.34
C GLY A 160 -12.27 11.81 -19.07
N TRP A 161 -12.40 11.20 -17.90
CA TRP A 161 -12.33 11.90 -16.61
C TRP A 161 -10.92 12.43 -16.27
N LEU A 162 -9.88 11.80 -16.77
CA LEU A 162 -8.52 12.34 -16.69
C LEU A 162 -8.37 13.58 -17.59
N ALA A 163 -8.91 13.51 -18.80
CA ALA A 163 -8.79 14.58 -19.77
C ALA A 163 -9.60 15.83 -19.43
N ASP A 164 -10.75 15.68 -18.79
CA ASP A 164 -11.64 16.79 -18.42
C ASP A 164 -11.38 17.36 -17.01
N GLY A 165 -10.41 16.79 -16.27
CA GLY A 165 -10.03 17.23 -14.92
C GLY A 165 -10.92 16.71 -13.80
N THR A 166 -11.90 15.86 -14.08
CA THR A 166 -12.79 15.28 -13.06
C THR A 166 -12.02 14.54 -11.98
N ILE A 167 -11.05 13.70 -12.36
CA ILE A 167 -10.22 12.94 -11.39
C ILE A 167 -9.33 13.88 -10.58
N GLU A 168 -8.71 14.87 -11.20
CA GLU A 168 -7.89 15.86 -10.49
C GLU A 168 -8.71 16.62 -9.44
N GLN A 169 -9.93 17.01 -9.78
CA GLN A 169 -10.83 17.68 -8.83
C GLN A 169 -11.21 16.77 -7.66
N LEU A 170 -11.52 15.50 -7.92
CA LEU A 170 -11.86 14.53 -6.88
C LEU A 170 -10.67 14.28 -5.93
N ILE A 171 -9.45 14.22 -6.43
CA ILE A 171 -8.22 14.09 -5.63
C ILE A 171 -8.10 15.28 -4.67
N LYS A 172 -8.24 16.50 -5.17
CA LYS A 172 -8.18 17.72 -4.36
C LYS A 172 -9.30 17.80 -3.31
N ASP A 173 -10.54 17.49 -3.72
CA ASP A 173 -11.71 17.56 -2.84
C ASP A 173 -11.61 16.55 -1.66
N ASN A 174 -10.84 15.50 -1.82
CA ASN A 174 -10.60 14.48 -0.79
C ASN A 174 -9.24 14.59 -0.09
N GLY A 175 -8.44 15.64 -0.38
CA GLY A 175 -7.15 15.86 0.27
C GLY A 175 -6.13 14.75 -0.01
N LEU A 176 -6.13 14.22 -1.23
CA LEU A 176 -5.25 13.14 -1.69
C LEU A 176 -4.15 13.66 -2.63
N ASP A 177 -3.95 14.96 -2.72
CA ASP A 177 -2.93 15.64 -3.52
C ASP A 177 -1.57 15.80 -2.79
#